data_cc7c47cd01b32013ff8dec4f0bb938cc
#
_entry.id   cc7c47cd01b32013ff8dec4f0bb938cc
#
_cell.length_a   1.000
_cell.length_b   1.000
_cell.length_c   1.000
_cell.angle_alpha   90.00
_cell.angle_beta   90.00
_cell.angle_gamma   90.00
#
_symmetry.space_group_name_H-M   'P 1'
#
loop_
_entity.id
_entity.type
_entity.pdbx_description
1 polymer ?
#
loop_
_entity_poly.entity_id
_entity_poly.type
_entity_poly.pdbx_seq_one_letter_code
_entity_poly.pdbx_strand_id
1 'polypeptide(L)'
;MAATRGAGFGDEVKRRIILGTHVLSAGYYDAYYGSAQKVRTLVQRDFAAAWDKADILVSPTAPVTAYRFGEKDDPLAMYKLDVTTIPANLAGVPGMSLPSGLSDDGLPVGFQILAPQRADDRLYHAGAVLEAALEETWGAPLLSRAPELEETR
;
A
#
# COMPACT_ATOMS: atom_id res chain seq x y z
N MET A 1 -29.76 8.19 2.07
CA MET A 1 -28.51 7.56 1.63
C MET A 1 -27.81 8.31 0.48
N ALA A 2 -28.46 8.60 -0.67
CA ALA A 2 -27.79 9.30 -1.79
C ALA A 2 -27.28 10.70 -1.40
N ALA A 3 -28.08 11.49 -0.71
CA ALA A 3 -27.68 12.81 -0.23
C ALA A 3 -26.49 12.76 0.74
N THR A 4 -26.49 11.80 1.68
CA THR A 4 -25.41 11.60 2.64
C THR A 4 -24.09 11.24 1.94
N ARG A 5 -24.14 10.32 0.97
CA ARG A 5 -22.97 9.95 0.17
C ARG A 5 -22.48 11.11 -0.71
N GLY A 6 -23.40 11.86 -1.30
CA GLY A 6 -23.09 13.03 -2.12
C GLY A 6 -22.38 14.13 -1.34
N ALA A 7 -22.78 14.37 -0.08
CA ALA A 7 -22.20 15.39 0.77
C ALA A 7 -20.91 14.92 1.50
N GLY A 8 -20.84 13.63 1.89
CA GLY A 8 -19.77 13.11 2.74
C GLY A 8 -18.60 12.47 2.01
N PHE A 9 -18.74 12.07 0.73
CA PHE A 9 -17.66 11.44 -0.01
C PHE A 9 -16.91 12.46 -0.88
N GLY A 10 -15.58 12.40 -0.84
CA GLY A 10 -14.72 13.11 -1.77
C GLY A 10 -14.85 12.59 -3.21
N ASP A 11 -14.34 13.34 -4.18
CA ASP A 11 -14.55 13.06 -5.61
C ASP A 11 -13.88 11.75 -6.06
N GLU A 12 -12.71 11.41 -5.51
CA GLU A 12 -12.04 10.14 -5.81
C GLU A 12 -12.86 8.94 -5.33
N VAL A 13 -13.43 8.99 -4.13
CA VAL A 13 -14.30 7.93 -3.61
C VAL A 13 -15.53 7.76 -4.49
N LYS A 14 -16.16 8.86 -4.93
CA LYS A 14 -17.30 8.84 -5.86
C LYS A 14 -16.93 8.19 -7.18
N ARG A 15 -15.76 8.56 -7.75
CA ARG A 15 -15.22 8.00 -8.98
C ARG A 15 -15.04 6.48 -8.88
N ARG A 16 -14.40 5.99 -7.81
CA ARG A 16 -14.19 4.55 -7.59
C ARG A 16 -15.48 3.78 -7.40
N ILE A 17 -16.46 4.33 -6.72
CA ILE A 17 -17.78 3.71 -6.57
C ILE A 17 -18.49 3.59 -7.94
N ILE A 18 -18.46 4.64 -8.76
CA ILE A 18 -19.06 4.64 -10.11
C ILE A 18 -18.36 3.62 -11.00
N LEU A 19 -17.03 3.63 -11.02
CA LEU A 19 -16.22 2.68 -11.79
C LEU A 19 -16.50 1.23 -11.37
N GLY A 20 -16.49 0.94 -10.07
CA GLY A 20 -16.78 -0.39 -9.55
C GLY A 20 -18.19 -0.87 -9.91
N THR A 21 -19.19 -0.01 -9.83
CA THR A 21 -20.57 -0.32 -10.23
C THR A 21 -20.65 -0.59 -11.73
N HIS A 22 -19.94 0.17 -12.56
CA HIS A 22 -19.88 -0.02 -14.00
C HIS A 22 -19.26 -1.37 -14.39
N VAL A 23 -18.11 -1.71 -13.79
CA VAL A 23 -17.41 -2.98 -14.05
C VAL A 23 -18.25 -4.20 -13.63
N LEU A 24 -19.09 -4.05 -12.62
CA LEU A 24 -20.00 -5.11 -12.16
C LEU A 24 -21.35 -5.12 -12.88
N SER A 25 -21.61 -4.19 -13.82
CA SER A 25 -22.86 -4.15 -14.56
C SER A 25 -22.95 -5.24 -15.62
N ALA A 26 -24.20 -5.52 -16.08
CA ALA A 26 -24.46 -6.53 -17.09
C ALA A 26 -23.65 -6.28 -18.38
N GLY A 27 -23.03 -7.32 -18.91
CA GLY A 27 -22.17 -7.26 -20.11
C GLY A 27 -20.69 -6.95 -19.83
N TYR A 28 -20.36 -6.31 -18.72
CA TYR A 28 -18.98 -6.05 -18.32
C TYR A 28 -18.44 -7.06 -17.29
N TYR A 29 -19.33 -7.68 -16.53
CA TYR A 29 -18.96 -8.65 -15.50
C TYR A 29 -18.11 -9.79 -16.05
N ASP A 30 -18.59 -10.48 -17.10
CA ASP A 30 -17.87 -11.62 -17.66
C ASP A 30 -16.60 -11.22 -18.42
N ALA A 31 -16.63 -10.06 -19.08
CA ALA A 31 -15.51 -9.60 -19.89
C ALA A 31 -14.33 -9.10 -19.00
N TYR A 32 -14.63 -8.38 -17.95
CA TYR A 32 -13.61 -7.71 -17.14
C TYR A 32 -13.45 -8.32 -15.75
N TYR A 33 -14.53 -8.47 -14.99
CA TYR A 33 -14.43 -8.97 -13.62
C TYR A 33 -14.02 -10.45 -13.58
N GLY A 34 -14.60 -11.29 -14.44
CA GLY A 34 -14.20 -12.69 -14.55
C GLY A 34 -12.73 -12.86 -14.94
N SER A 35 -12.24 -12.05 -15.87
CA SER A 35 -10.82 -12.04 -16.27
C SER A 35 -9.93 -11.55 -15.15
N ALA A 36 -10.31 -10.51 -14.44
CA ALA A 36 -9.58 -9.98 -13.27
C ALA A 36 -9.47 -11.04 -12.15
N GLN A 37 -10.51 -11.82 -11.88
CA GLN A 37 -10.45 -12.91 -10.89
C GLN A 37 -9.47 -14.01 -11.30
N LYS A 38 -9.36 -14.32 -12.59
CA LYS A 38 -8.36 -15.28 -13.09
C LYS A 38 -6.93 -14.74 -12.87
N VAL A 39 -6.70 -13.47 -13.18
CA VAL A 39 -5.41 -12.81 -12.93
C VAL A 39 -5.09 -12.78 -11.43
N ARG A 40 -6.07 -12.45 -10.57
CA ARG A 40 -5.92 -12.52 -9.12
C ARG A 40 -5.44 -13.90 -8.65
N THR A 41 -5.98 -14.97 -9.22
CA THR A 41 -5.55 -16.34 -8.91
C THR A 41 -4.09 -16.58 -9.29
N LEU A 42 -3.60 -16.01 -10.40
CA LEU A 42 -2.19 -16.11 -10.77
C LEU A 42 -1.32 -15.37 -9.74
N VAL A 43 -1.68 -14.15 -9.36
CA VAL A 43 -0.97 -13.39 -8.33
C VAL A 43 -0.90 -14.20 -7.02
N GLN A 44 -2.00 -14.83 -6.59
CA GLN A 44 -2.01 -15.68 -5.39
C GLN A 44 -1.06 -16.87 -5.51
N ARG A 45 -0.96 -17.48 -6.69
CA ARG A 45 -0.02 -18.60 -6.94
C ARG A 45 1.44 -18.14 -6.90
N ASP A 46 1.74 -16.96 -7.41
CA ASP A 46 3.09 -16.39 -7.37
C ASP A 46 3.53 -16.16 -5.91
N PHE A 47 2.65 -15.60 -5.08
CA PHE A 47 2.90 -15.47 -3.64
C PHE A 47 3.04 -16.83 -2.95
N ALA A 48 2.19 -17.81 -3.26
CA ALA A 48 2.31 -19.16 -2.70
C ALA A 48 3.67 -19.78 -3.01
N ALA A 49 4.14 -19.67 -4.25
CA ALA A 49 5.47 -20.17 -4.65
C ALA A 49 6.63 -19.41 -3.99
N ALA A 50 6.43 -18.13 -3.64
CA ALA A 50 7.42 -17.37 -2.89
C ALA A 50 7.51 -17.84 -1.42
N TRP A 51 6.37 -18.17 -0.81
CA TRP A 51 6.31 -18.68 0.57
C TRP A 51 6.96 -20.07 0.75
N ASP A 52 7.12 -20.85 -0.31
CA ASP A 52 7.91 -22.08 -0.28
C ASP A 52 9.42 -21.83 -0.05
N LYS A 53 9.86 -20.57 -0.21
CA LYS A 53 11.29 -20.21 -0.19
C LYS A 53 11.63 -19.17 0.86
N ALA A 54 10.64 -18.45 1.39
CA ALA A 54 10.85 -17.33 2.31
C ALA A 54 9.72 -17.23 3.33
N ASP A 55 10.06 -16.89 4.55
CA ASP A 55 9.10 -16.67 5.66
C ASP A 55 8.40 -15.30 5.56
N ILE A 56 9.11 -14.31 5.02
CA ILE A 56 8.63 -12.96 4.76
C ILE A 56 9.14 -12.49 3.40
N LEU A 57 8.41 -11.59 2.76
CA LEU A 57 8.87 -10.85 1.57
C LEU A 57 8.99 -9.38 1.92
N VAL A 58 9.93 -8.71 1.28
CA VAL A 58 10.22 -7.30 1.54
C VAL A 58 10.28 -6.51 0.24
N SER A 59 9.88 -5.24 0.31
CA SER A 59 9.96 -4.30 -0.81
C SER A 59 9.92 -2.86 -0.27
N PRO A 60 10.24 -1.84 -1.09
CA PRO A 60 9.80 -0.49 -0.80
C PRO A 60 8.27 -0.45 -0.68
N THR A 61 7.73 0.34 0.25
CA THR A 61 6.28 0.50 0.39
C THR A 61 5.68 1.23 -0.81
N ALA A 62 6.38 2.22 -1.31
CA ALA A 62 6.02 2.98 -2.50
C ALA A 62 7.26 3.20 -3.38
N PRO A 63 7.10 3.37 -4.70
CA PRO A 63 8.22 3.59 -5.62
C PRO A 63 8.87 4.96 -5.51
N VAL A 64 8.24 5.88 -4.81
CA VAL A 64 8.71 7.27 -4.61
C VAL A 64 8.39 7.72 -3.18
N THR A 65 9.07 8.77 -2.72
CA THR A 65 8.72 9.50 -1.49
C THR A 65 7.47 10.37 -1.68
N ALA A 66 7.03 11.07 -0.63
CA ALA A 66 5.90 11.99 -0.73
C ALA A 66 6.16 13.06 -1.80
N TYR A 67 5.15 13.36 -2.59
CA TYR A 67 5.16 14.40 -3.61
C TYR A 67 4.40 15.63 -3.12
N ARG A 68 4.62 16.77 -3.76
CA ARG A 68 3.97 18.02 -3.38
C ARG A 68 2.49 18.02 -3.76
N PHE A 69 1.69 18.78 -3.03
CA PHE A 69 0.29 19.01 -3.39
C PHE A 69 0.20 19.59 -4.82
N GLY A 70 -0.68 19.01 -5.65
CA GLY A 70 -0.85 19.43 -7.06
C GLY A 70 0.23 18.92 -8.03
N GLU A 71 1.22 18.17 -7.57
CA GLU A 71 2.28 17.62 -8.46
C GLU A 71 1.79 16.45 -9.32
N LYS A 72 0.81 15.70 -8.85
CA LYS A 72 0.25 14.51 -9.50
C LYS A 72 -1.25 14.70 -9.78
N ASP A 73 -1.57 15.41 -10.84
CA ASP A 73 -2.97 15.63 -11.24
C ASP A 73 -3.53 14.51 -12.14
N ASP A 74 -2.63 13.70 -12.76
CA ASP A 74 -3.05 12.56 -13.57
C ASP A 74 -3.41 11.35 -12.70
N PRO A 75 -4.67 10.85 -12.77
CA PRO A 75 -5.10 9.67 -12.03
C PRO A 75 -4.27 8.41 -12.30
N LEU A 76 -3.76 8.23 -13.53
CA LEU A 76 -2.91 7.08 -13.86
C LEU A 76 -1.55 7.15 -13.18
N ALA A 77 -0.98 8.36 -13.04
CA ALA A 77 0.24 8.57 -12.28
C ALA A 77 0.05 8.22 -10.81
N MET A 78 -1.10 8.57 -10.22
CA MET A 78 -1.46 8.20 -8.85
C MET A 78 -1.56 6.68 -8.67
N TYR A 79 -2.21 5.96 -9.59
CA TYR A 79 -2.36 4.49 -9.50
C TYR A 79 -1.02 3.75 -9.62
N LYS A 80 -0.03 4.31 -10.31
CA LYS A 80 1.33 3.72 -10.37
C LYS A 80 2.05 3.74 -9.02
N LEU A 81 1.64 4.58 -8.08
CA LEU A 81 2.23 4.63 -6.74
C LEU A 81 1.88 3.39 -5.91
N ASP A 82 0.78 2.73 -6.25
CA ASP A 82 0.27 1.55 -5.54
C ASP A 82 0.86 0.22 -6.08
N VAL A 83 1.84 0.28 -6.99
CA VAL A 83 2.37 -0.92 -7.68
C VAL A 83 2.94 -1.97 -6.72
N THR A 84 3.46 -1.56 -5.58
CA THR A 84 4.02 -2.44 -4.55
C THR A 84 2.98 -2.94 -3.54
N THR A 85 1.85 -2.24 -3.37
CA THR A 85 0.81 -2.56 -2.39
C THR A 85 -0.38 -3.30 -3.00
N ILE A 86 -0.73 -3.03 -4.26
CA ILE A 86 -1.83 -3.70 -4.96
C ILE A 86 -1.66 -5.24 -5.00
N PRO A 87 -0.48 -5.80 -5.31
CA PRO A 87 -0.32 -7.26 -5.35
C PRO A 87 -0.64 -7.94 -4.03
N ALA A 88 -0.24 -7.37 -2.90
CA ALA A 88 -0.55 -7.88 -1.57
C ALA A 88 -2.07 -7.88 -1.31
N ASN A 89 -2.77 -6.80 -1.68
CA ASN A 89 -4.23 -6.71 -1.60
C ASN A 89 -4.93 -7.76 -2.48
N LEU A 90 -4.45 -7.97 -3.72
CA LEU A 90 -5.00 -8.96 -4.63
C LEU A 90 -4.76 -10.39 -4.14
N ALA A 91 -3.58 -10.67 -3.58
CA ALA A 91 -3.26 -11.96 -3.01
C ALA A 91 -4.01 -12.25 -1.71
N GLY A 92 -4.41 -11.21 -0.97
CA GLY A 92 -5.04 -11.33 0.34
C GLY A 92 -4.03 -11.71 1.43
N VAL A 93 -2.80 -11.23 1.32
CA VAL A 93 -1.74 -11.43 2.30
C VAL A 93 -1.60 -10.22 3.21
N PRO A 94 -1.25 -10.39 4.48
CA PRO A 94 -1.00 -9.29 5.38
C PRO A 94 0.28 -8.54 5.02
N GLY A 95 0.29 -7.22 5.24
CA GLY A 95 1.42 -6.35 4.99
C GLY A 95 1.56 -5.26 6.05
N MET A 96 2.81 -4.89 6.32
CA MET A 96 3.19 -3.83 7.24
C MET A 96 4.18 -2.91 6.54
N SER A 97 4.14 -1.64 6.83
CA SER A 97 5.16 -0.67 6.43
C SER A 97 5.83 -0.07 7.66
N LEU A 98 7.15 -0.03 7.64
CA LEU A 98 7.98 0.57 8.68
C LEU A 98 8.82 1.70 8.07
N PRO A 99 9.09 2.77 8.82
CA PRO A 99 10.07 3.76 8.41
C PRO A 99 11.45 3.10 8.31
N SER A 100 12.15 3.29 7.20
CA SER A 100 13.48 2.70 6.98
C SER A 100 14.59 3.73 6.81
N GLY A 101 14.28 4.99 6.94
CA GLY A 101 15.20 6.11 6.83
C GLY A 101 14.56 7.32 6.18
N LEU A 102 15.42 8.27 5.81
CA LEU A 102 15.04 9.47 5.07
C LEU A 102 15.71 9.46 3.69
N SER A 103 15.04 10.02 2.69
CA SER A 103 15.63 10.31 1.39
C SER A 103 16.62 11.47 1.50
N ASP A 104 17.35 11.76 0.41
CA ASP A 104 18.26 12.91 0.32
C ASP A 104 17.55 14.24 0.58
N ASP A 105 16.24 14.32 0.26
CA ASP A 105 15.39 15.49 0.53
C ASP A 105 14.81 15.51 1.96
N GLY A 106 15.19 14.57 2.82
CA GLY A 106 14.72 14.48 4.21
C GLY A 106 13.31 13.88 4.36
N LEU A 107 12.73 13.31 3.31
CA LEU A 107 11.40 12.68 3.36
C LEU A 107 11.47 11.22 3.83
N PRO A 108 10.49 10.72 4.62
CA PRO A 108 10.50 9.36 5.10
C PRO A 108 10.34 8.33 3.98
N VAL A 109 11.10 7.24 4.08
CA VAL A 109 11.06 6.09 3.17
C VAL A 109 10.43 4.91 3.91
N GLY A 110 9.45 4.26 3.28
CA GLY A 110 8.76 3.09 3.83
C GLY A 110 9.38 1.78 3.35
N PHE A 111 9.57 0.86 4.29
CA PHE A 111 9.97 -0.53 4.04
C PHE A 111 8.79 -1.44 4.28
N GLN A 112 8.33 -2.13 3.24
CA GLN A 112 7.20 -3.04 3.31
C GLN A 112 7.66 -4.45 3.65
N ILE A 113 6.96 -5.08 4.58
CA ILE A 113 7.09 -6.49 4.94
C ILE A 113 5.75 -7.16 4.63
N LEU A 114 5.79 -8.31 3.95
CA LEU A 114 4.63 -9.15 3.68
C LEU A 114 4.84 -10.53 4.31
N ALA A 115 3.77 -11.16 4.78
CA ALA A 115 3.78 -12.51 5.33
C ALA A 115 2.69 -13.38 4.69
N PRO A 116 2.73 -14.72 4.85
CA PRO A 116 1.68 -15.62 4.39
C PRO A 116 0.31 -15.21 4.95
N GLN A 117 -0.75 -15.59 4.26
CA GLN A 117 -2.11 -15.28 4.67
C GLN A 117 -2.39 -15.75 6.12
N ARG A 118 -2.94 -14.84 6.95
CA ARG A 118 -3.21 -15.02 8.38
C ARG A 118 -1.98 -15.17 9.27
N ALA A 119 -0.78 -14.87 8.79
CA ALA A 119 0.45 -14.83 9.57
C ALA A 119 0.81 -13.40 10.01
N ASP A 120 -0.16 -12.68 10.54
CA ASP A 120 0.01 -11.29 11.01
C ASP A 120 1.00 -11.22 12.18
N ASP A 121 1.07 -12.26 13.00
CA ASP A 121 2.04 -12.43 14.07
C ASP A 121 3.49 -12.38 13.57
N ARG A 122 3.77 -12.95 12.39
CA ARG A 122 5.10 -12.89 11.77
C ARG A 122 5.47 -11.47 11.38
N LEU A 123 4.50 -10.67 10.90
CA LEU A 123 4.75 -9.27 10.59
C LEU A 123 5.15 -8.48 11.82
N TYR A 124 4.40 -8.63 12.91
CA TYR A 124 4.71 -7.91 14.15
C TYR A 124 6.06 -8.32 14.72
N HIS A 125 6.38 -9.63 14.69
CA HIS A 125 7.68 -10.10 15.14
C HIS A 125 8.83 -9.57 14.29
N ALA A 126 8.75 -9.72 12.96
CA ALA A 126 9.76 -9.24 12.03
C ALA A 126 9.88 -7.71 12.07
N GLY A 127 8.74 -7.01 12.17
CA GLY A 127 8.68 -5.56 12.29
C GLY A 127 9.38 -5.04 13.53
N ALA A 128 9.10 -5.63 14.70
CA ALA A 128 9.72 -5.24 15.96
C ALA A 128 11.25 -5.44 15.94
N VAL A 129 11.72 -6.57 15.35
CA VAL A 129 13.17 -6.82 15.21
C VAL A 129 13.81 -5.82 14.28
N LEU A 130 13.19 -5.52 13.15
CA LEU A 130 13.70 -4.55 12.20
C LEU A 130 13.71 -3.13 12.79
N GLU A 131 12.64 -2.71 13.46
CA GLU A 131 12.53 -1.40 14.09
C GLU A 131 13.65 -1.22 15.12
N ALA A 132 13.87 -2.20 16.02
CA ALA A 132 14.94 -2.16 17.00
C ALA A 132 16.34 -2.06 16.36
N ALA A 133 16.60 -2.82 15.30
CA ALA A 133 17.87 -2.78 14.58
C ALA A 133 18.12 -1.42 13.88
N LEU A 134 17.05 -0.84 13.34
CA LEU A 134 17.13 0.48 12.71
C LEU A 134 17.34 1.58 13.75
N GLU A 135 16.66 1.53 14.89
CA GLU A 135 16.85 2.48 15.99
C GLU A 135 18.28 2.41 16.55
N GLU A 136 18.83 1.21 16.71
CA GLU A 136 20.23 1.03 17.11
C GLU A 136 21.18 1.67 16.09
N THR A 137 20.95 1.44 14.80
CA THR A 137 21.76 2.01 13.71
C THR A 137 21.70 3.54 13.69
N TRP A 138 20.55 4.12 13.96
CA TRP A 138 20.35 5.58 13.95
C TRP A 138 20.67 6.25 15.27
N GLY A 139 20.77 5.49 16.36
CA GLY A 139 20.99 5.97 17.71
C GLY A 139 19.78 6.65 18.35
N ALA A 140 18.62 6.65 17.69
CA ALA A 140 17.35 7.18 18.17
C ALA A 140 16.19 6.69 17.28
N PRO A 141 14.94 6.69 17.79
CA PRO A 141 13.76 6.44 16.97
C PRO A 141 13.68 7.42 15.79
N LEU A 142 13.29 6.94 14.61
CA LEU A 142 13.18 7.77 13.40
C LEU A 142 12.23 8.96 13.61
N LEU A 143 11.19 8.76 14.41
CA LEU A 143 10.23 9.83 14.73
C LEU A 143 10.87 11.05 15.38
N SER A 144 11.98 10.86 16.13
CA SER A 144 12.74 11.98 16.73
C SER A 144 13.45 12.87 15.70
N ARG A 145 13.53 12.41 14.44
CA ARG A 145 14.10 13.14 13.30
C ARG A 145 13.04 13.75 12.40
N ALA A 146 11.76 13.52 12.68
CA ALA A 146 10.67 14.15 11.94
C ALA A 146 10.76 15.67 12.15
N PRO A 147 10.59 16.48 11.08
CA PRO A 147 10.52 17.93 11.22
C PRO A 147 9.35 18.29 12.14
N GLU A 148 9.55 19.25 13.02
CA GLU A 148 8.45 19.82 13.80
C GLU A 148 7.43 20.43 12.83
N LEU A 149 6.16 20.10 13.01
CA LEU A 149 5.09 20.72 12.24
C LEU A 149 5.00 22.18 12.69
N GLU A 150 5.36 23.11 11.82
CA GLU A 150 5.04 24.51 12.05
C GLU A 150 3.50 24.63 12.10
N GLU A 151 2.99 25.03 13.29
CA GLU A 151 1.58 25.40 13.40
C GLU A 151 1.32 26.58 12.47
N THR A 152 0.78 26.31 11.30
CA THR A 152 0.22 27.35 10.41
C THR A 152 -0.95 27.98 11.16
N ARG A 153 -0.73 29.14 11.75
CA ARG A 153 -1.77 30.00 12.32
C ARG A 153 -2.68 30.56 11.23
#